data_65c44bffac776ef5f425ca9b61d7d0d9
#
_entry.id   65c44bffac776ef5f425ca9b61d7d0d9
#
_cell.length_a   1.000
_cell.length_b   1.000
_cell.length_c   1.000
_cell.angle_alpha   90.00
_cell.angle_beta   90.00
_cell.angle_gamma   90.00
#
_symmetry.space_group_name_H-M   'P 1'
#
loop_
_entity.id
_entity.type
_entity.pdbx_description
1 polymer ?
#
loop_
_entity_poly.entity_id
_entity_poly.type
_entity_poly.pdbx_seq_one_letter_code
_entity_poly.pdbx_strand_id
1 'polypeptide(L)'
;SPSKAKTLNKYLGKDYEVLASYGHVRNLLSKSQGINTENFKMRYELIDRNKKHIDAIIKAVKKSDEILLATDPDREGEAIAWHLAEILNEKNLIKNKSIRRVVFQEITKSAIIEAIQNPRDIAIPLVYAQQSRQALDYLIGFNLSPLLWKKIRYGLSAGRVQSPALRLIVEREIEIEKFDSKEYW
;
A
#
# COMPACT_ATOMS: atom_id res chain seq x y z
N SER A 1 -4.31 7.63 4.92
CA SER A 1 -4.02 9.05 4.59
C SER A 1 -4.50 9.97 5.71
N PRO A 2 -3.67 10.95 6.18
CA PRO A 2 -4.07 11.89 7.23
C PRO A 2 -5.30 12.73 6.87
N SER A 3 -5.41 13.14 5.60
CA SER A 3 -6.57 13.91 5.11
C SER A 3 -7.86 13.10 5.21
N LYS A 4 -7.82 11.82 4.82
CA LYS A 4 -8.98 10.91 4.97
C LYS A 4 -9.33 10.71 6.44
N ALA A 5 -8.35 10.50 7.32
CA ALA A 5 -8.60 10.34 8.75
C ALA A 5 -9.31 11.57 9.35
N LYS A 6 -8.89 12.78 8.97
CA LYS A 6 -9.54 14.02 9.42
C LYS A 6 -11.02 14.10 8.98
N THR A 7 -11.31 13.73 7.74
CA THR A 7 -12.68 13.74 7.20
C THR A 7 -13.55 12.66 7.88
N LEU A 8 -13.00 11.45 8.06
CA LEU A 8 -13.69 10.36 8.77
C LEU A 8 -14.04 10.75 10.21
N ASN A 9 -13.09 11.33 10.95
CA ASN A 9 -13.35 11.83 12.32
C ASN A 9 -14.50 12.83 12.36
N LYS A 10 -14.60 13.71 11.34
CA LYS A 10 -15.69 14.70 11.26
C LYS A 10 -17.07 14.04 11.10
N TYR A 11 -17.13 12.91 10.35
CA TYR A 11 -18.40 12.25 10.02
C TYR A 11 -18.86 11.21 11.05
N LEU A 12 -17.91 10.55 11.74
CA LEU A 12 -18.19 9.41 12.62
C LEU A 12 -18.49 9.80 14.08
N GLY A 13 -18.12 11.02 14.50
CA GLY A 13 -18.38 11.46 15.86
C GLY A 13 -17.43 10.88 16.91
N LYS A 14 -17.84 10.94 18.19
CA LYS A 14 -16.97 10.68 19.34
C LYS A 14 -16.77 9.19 19.67
N ASP A 15 -17.59 8.32 19.12
CA ASP A 15 -17.53 6.86 19.37
C ASP A 15 -16.41 6.18 18.56
N TYR A 16 -15.78 6.91 17.64
CA TYR A 16 -14.71 6.42 16.78
C TYR A 16 -13.43 7.22 16.96
N GLU A 17 -12.32 6.52 17.16
CA GLU A 17 -10.98 7.08 17.08
C GLU A 17 -10.35 6.70 15.75
N VAL A 18 -10.20 7.66 14.82
CA VAL A 18 -9.66 7.41 13.49
C VAL A 18 -8.21 7.82 13.41
N LEU A 19 -7.34 6.85 13.13
CA LEU A 19 -5.90 7.02 13.00
C LEU A 19 -5.42 6.70 11.59
N ALA A 20 -4.38 7.38 11.13
CA ALA A 20 -3.75 7.12 9.83
C ALA A 20 -2.48 6.29 9.98
N SER A 21 -2.28 5.32 9.08
CA SER A 21 -1.04 4.52 8.98
C SER A 21 0.09 5.25 8.24
N TYR A 22 -0.22 6.34 7.54
CA TYR A 22 0.72 7.08 6.67
C TYR A 22 1.31 6.22 5.53
N GLY A 23 0.51 5.34 4.95
CA GLY A 23 0.87 4.42 3.88
C GLY A 23 1.28 3.05 4.40
N HIS A 24 2.22 2.39 3.71
CA HIS A 24 2.69 1.07 4.10
C HIS A 24 3.35 1.08 5.49
N VAL A 25 3.03 0.07 6.29
CA VAL A 25 3.56 -0.10 7.66
C VAL A 25 4.74 -1.06 7.72
N ARG A 26 4.84 -1.98 6.75
CA ARG A 26 5.97 -2.91 6.56
C ARG A 26 6.46 -2.87 5.12
N ASN A 27 7.73 -3.19 4.91
CA ASN A 27 8.33 -3.38 3.59
C ASN A 27 9.14 -4.68 3.58
N LEU A 28 9.46 -5.20 2.39
CA LEU A 28 10.39 -6.31 2.28
C LEU A 28 11.75 -5.92 2.82
N LEU A 29 12.45 -6.87 3.45
CA LEU A 29 13.83 -6.67 3.89
C LEU A 29 14.68 -6.19 2.71
N SER A 30 15.51 -5.19 2.97
CA SER A 30 16.49 -4.69 2.01
C SER A 30 17.61 -5.72 1.75
N LYS A 31 18.42 -5.51 0.70
CA LYS A 31 19.65 -6.30 0.44
C LYS A 31 19.45 -7.78 0.11
N SER A 32 18.63 -8.10 -0.88
CA SER A 32 18.44 -9.46 -1.43
C SER A 32 17.93 -10.55 -0.45
N GLN A 33 17.57 -10.20 0.78
CA GLN A 33 17.07 -11.14 1.80
C GLN A 33 15.54 -11.11 1.98
N GLY A 34 14.86 -10.20 1.29
CA GLY A 34 13.42 -9.99 1.44
C GLY A 34 12.57 -11.15 0.89
N ILE A 35 13.10 -11.91 -0.06
CA ILE A 35 12.42 -13.05 -0.69
C ILE A 35 13.37 -14.23 -0.77
N ASN A 36 12.92 -15.37 -0.26
CA ASN A 36 13.60 -16.65 -0.50
C ASN A 36 13.23 -17.15 -1.90
N THR A 37 14.23 -17.31 -2.78
CA THR A 37 14.01 -17.72 -4.17
C THR A 37 13.63 -19.17 -4.38
N GLU A 38 13.79 -20.04 -3.36
CA GLU A 38 13.42 -21.45 -3.43
C GLU A 38 11.93 -21.69 -3.16
N ASN A 39 11.36 -20.95 -2.21
CA ASN A 39 9.97 -21.13 -1.78
C ASN A 39 9.12 -19.85 -1.83
N PHE A 40 9.68 -18.75 -2.34
CA PHE A 40 9.06 -17.41 -2.45
C PHE A 40 8.54 -16.85 -1.13
N LYS A 41 9.03 -17.34 0.02
CA LYS A 41 8.65 -16.79 1.32
C LYS A 41 9.19 -15.36 1.46
N MET A 42 8.28 -14.44 1.71
CA MET A 42 8.59 -13.04 1.91
C MET A 42 8.92 -12.74 3.38
N ARG A 43 9.92 -11.89 3.60
CA ARG A 43 10.30 -11.38 4.91
C ARG A 43 10.09 -9.88 4.96
N TYR A 44 9.33 -9.44 5.95
CA TYR A 44 8.96 -8.05 6.12
C TYR A 44 9.62 -7.44 7.34
N GLU A 45 9.91 -6.15 7.26
CA GLU A 45 10.37 -5.31 8.36
C GLU A 45 9.47 -4.08 8.51
N LEU A 46 9.38 -3.56 9.73
CA LEU A 46 8.65 -2.32 9.99
C LEU A 46 9.36 -1.14 9.34
N ILE A 47 8.60 -0.23 8.78
CA ILE A 47 9.11 1.03 8.22
C ILE A 47 9.37 2.00 9.37
N ASP A 48 10.63 2.30 9.68
CA ASP A 48 11.04 3.11 10.83
C ASP A 48 10.33 4.46 10.93
N ARG A 49 10.19 5.17 9.82
CA ARG A 49 9.48 6.47 9.78
C ARG A 49 8.03 6.40 10.25
N ASN A 50 7.40 5.21 10.15
CA ASN A 50 5.99 4.99 10.51
C ASN A 50 5.83 4.40 11.92
N LYS A 51 6.90 4.07 12.61
CA LYS A 51 6.89 3.41 13.93
C LYS A 51 6.03 4.15 14.95
N LYS A 52 6.18 5.47 15.07
CA LYS A 52 5.35 6.29 15.99
C LYS A 52 3.85 6.25 15.67
N HIS A 53 3.48 6.11 14.40
CA HIS A 53 2.07 5.98 13.99
C HIS A 53 1.53 4.59 14.33
N ILE A 54 2.34 3.56 14.14
CA ILE A 54 2.01 2.18 14.54
C ILE A 54 1.85 2.11 16.07
N ASP A 55 2.74 2.74 16.83
CA ASP A 55 2.65 2.78 18.29
C ASP A 55 1.38 3.51 18.78
N ALA A 56 0.97 4.58 18.11
CA ALA A 56 -0.30 5.26 18.38
C ALA A 56 -1.51 4.34 18.10
N ILE A 57 -1.50 3.63 16.96
CA ILE A 57 -2.54 2.64 16.62
C ILE A 57 -2.60 1.54 17.67
N ILE A 58 -1.46 1.00 18.09
CA ILE A 58 -1.38 -0.03 19.14
C ILE A 58 -1.99 0.45 20.46
N LYS A 59 -1.73 1.71 20.84
CA LYS A 59 -2.32 2.31 22.05
C LYS A 59 -3.83 2.42 21.97
N ALA A 60 -4.37 2.85 20.82
CA ALA A 60 -5.80 2.94 20.58
C ALA A 60 -6.47 1.56 20.57
N VAL A 61 -5.88 0.59 19.86
CA VAL A 61 -6.38 -0.79 19.79
C VAL A 61 -6.51 -1.44 21.18
N LYS A 62 -5.61 -1.15 22.11
CA LYS A 62 -5.71 -1.68 23.48
C LYS A 62 -7.00 -1.25 24.20
N LYS A 63 -7.56 -0.10 23.83
CA LYS A 63 -8.74 0.52 24.46
C LYS A 63 -10.04 0.30 23.68
N SER A 64 -9.97 -0.23 22.46
CA SER A 64 -11.12 -0.46 21.59
C SER A 64 -11.59 -1.91 21.66
N ASP A 65 -12.87 -2.14 21.39
CA ASP A 65 -13.47 -3.47 21.31
C ASP A 65 -13.45 -3.99 19.86
N GLU A 66 -13.51 -3.09 18.89
CA GLU A 66 -13.53 -3.40 17.46
C GLU A 66 -12.50 -2.57 16.70
N ILE A 67 -12.00 -3.11 15.59
CA ILE A 67 -11.02 -2.48 14.72
C ILE A 67 -11.54 -2.49 13.30
N LEU A 68 -11.72 -1.31 12.73
CA LEU A 68 -12.15 -1.12 11.35
C LEU A 68 -10.99 -0.63 10.49
N LEU A 69 -10.64 -1.41 9.47
CA LEU A 69 -9.53 -1.13 8.54
C LEU A 69 -10.07 -0.41 7.29
N ALA A 70 -9.98 0.92 7.25
CA ALA A 70 -10.57 1.79 6.23
C ALA A 70 -9.54 2.34 5.23
N THR A 71 -8.65 1.49 4.74
CA THR A 71 -7.71 1.81 3.65
C THR A 71 -8.40 1.78 2.27
N ASP A 72 -7.72 2.21 1.22
CA ASP A 72 -8.29 2.29 -0.13
C ASP A 72 -8.86 0.95 -0.63
N PRO A 73 -9.84 0.95 -1.55
CA PRO A 73 -10.53 -0.26 -2.03
C PRO A 73 -9.70 -1.09 -3.02
N ASP A 74 -8.44 -0.73 -3.26
CA ASP A 74 -7.53 -1.41 -4.17
C ASP A 74 -6.63 -2.45 -3.46
N ARG A 75 -5.83 -3.18 -4.23
CA ARG A 75 -4.90 -4.19 -3.70
C ARG A 75 -3.84 -3.61 -2.77
N GLU A 76 -3.41 -2.36 -2.98
CA GLU A 76 -2.42 -1.70 -2.11
C GLU A 76 -3.04 -1.39 -0.74
N GLY A 77 -4.28 -0.86 -0.72
CA GLY A 77 -5.04 -0.64 0.51
C GLY A 77 -5.35 -1.95 1.25
N GLU A 78 -5.64 -3.03 0.52
CA GLU A 78 -5.87 -4.34 1.11
C GLU A 78 -4.61 -4.91 1.77
N ALA A 79 -3.45 -4.76 1.12
CA ALA A 79 -2.16 -5.18 1.68
C ALA A 79 -1.78 -4.35 2.92
N ILE A 80 -2.04 -3.04 2.94
CA ILE A 80 -1.81 -2.20 4.13
C ILE A 80 -2.68 -2.69 5.29
N ALA A 81 -3.96 -2.97 5.04
CA ALA A 81 -4.88 -3.50 6.05
C ALA A 81 -4.40 -4.85 6.59
N TRP A 82 -4.00 -5.76 5.71
CA TRP A 82 -3.47 -7.06 6.08
C TRP A 82 -2.17 -6.94 6.91
N HIS A 83 -1.22 -6.13 6.49
CA HIS A 83 0.02 -5.91 7.23
C HIS A 83 -0.22 -5.34 8.63
N LEU A 84 -1.21 -4.45 8.77
CA LEU A 84 -1.59 -3.91 10.08
C LEU A 84 -2.22 -4.99 10.96
N ALA A 85 -3.12 -5.81 10.41
CA ALA A 85 -3.73 -6.93 11.13
C ALA A 85 -2.66 -7.93 11.60
N GLU A 86 -1.67 -8.27 10.76
CA GLU A 86 -0.55 -9.15 11.13
C GLU A 86 0.27 -8.56 12.29
N ILE A 87 0.64 -7.27 12.24
CA ILE A 87 1.37 -6.61 13.32
C ILE A 87 0.59 -6.68 14.65
N LEU A 88 -0.71 -6.44 14.60
CA LEU A 88 -1.57 -6.49 15.79
C LEU A 88 -1.71 -7.93 16.31
N ASN A 89 -1.76 -8.91 15.43
CA ASN A 89 -1.81 -10.33 15.77
C ASN A 89 -0.49 -10.81 16.38
N GLU A 90 0.65 -10.49 15.80
CA GLU A 90 1.99 -10.79 16.33
C GLU A 90 2.18 -10.23 17.77
N LYS A 91 1.52 -9.11 18.08
CA LYS A 91 1.51 -8.49 19.41
C LYS A 91 0.40 -9.02 20.33
N ASN A 92 -0.36 -10.01 19.91
CA ASN A 92 -1.50 -10.60 20.67
C ASN A 92 -2.58 -9.58 21.06
N LEU A 93 -2.83 -8.55 20.25
CA LEU A 93 -3.77 -7.46 20.57
C LEU A 93 -5.19 -7.69 20.05
N ILE A 94 -5.39 -8.68 19.17
CA ILE A 94 -6.67 -8.92 18.47
C ILE A 94 -7.33 -10.26 18.81
N LYS A 95 -6.80 -11.03 19.77
CA LYS A 95 -7.32 -12.39 20.10
C LYS A 95 -8.82 -12.42 20.41
N ASN A 96 -9.34 -11.35 21.04
CA ASN A 96 -10.74 -11.26 21.47
C ASN A 96 -11.43 -10.02 20.87
N LYS A 97 -10.95 -9.53 19.73
CA LYS A 97 -11.48 -8.32 19.09
C LYS A 97 -11.89 -8.60 17.66
N SER A 98 -12.98 -7.99 17.22
CA SER A 98 -13.36 -7.97 15.82
C SER A 98 -12.40 -7.08 15.05
N ILE A 99 -11.87 -7.59 13.95
CA ILE A 99 -11.07 -6.82 12.98
C ILE A 99 -11.69 -7.00 11.60
N ARG A 100 -12.21 -5.92 11.03
CA ARG A 100 -12.97 -5.95 9.79
C ARG A 100 -12.50 -4.88 8.82
N ARG A 101 -12.70 -5.12 7.55
CA ARG A 101 -12.45 -4.18 6.45
C ARG A 101 -13.68 -3.30 6.21
N VAL A 102 -13.46 -2.00 6.09
CA VAL A 102 -14.48 -1.04 5.64
C VAL A 102 -14.02 -0.45 4.31
N VAL A 103 -14.85 -0.57 3.28
CA VAL A 103 -14.52 -0.18 1.91
C VAL A 103 -15.59 0.78 1.39
N PHE A 104 -15.17 1.94 0.93
CA PHE A 104 -16.05 2.94 0.30
C PHE A 104 -15.33 3.54 -0.92
N GLN A 105 -16.10 3.88 -1.95
CA GLN A 105 -15.59 4.43 -3.20
C GLN A 105 -15.49 5.95 -3.17
N GLU A 106 -16.28 6.60 -2.32
CA GLU A 106 -16.32 8.04 -2.15
C GLU A 106 -16.29 8.45 -0.68
N ILE A 107 -15.81 9.67 -0.39
CA ILE A 107 -15.68 10.18 0.98
C ILE A 107 -16.87 11.08 1.31
N THR A 108 -18.10 10.55 1.15
CA THR A 108 -19.34 11.17 1.60
C THR A 108 -19.78 10.58 2.95
N LYS A 109 -20.56 11.33 3.72
CA LYS A 109 -21.04 10.86 5.03
C LYS A 109 -21.91 9.61 4.89
N SER A 110 -22.78 9.57 3.90
CA SER A 110 -23.67 8.42 3.61
C SER A 110 -22.89 7.17 3.27
N ALA A 111 -21.96 7.24 2.30
CA ALA A 111 -21.15 6.11 1.87
C ALA A 111 -20.29 5.55 3.01
N ILE A 112 -19.75 6.41 3.87
CA ILE A 112 -18.94 6.00 5.02
C ILE A 112 -19.80 5.28 6.06
N ILE A 113 -20.98 5.79 6.41
CA ILE A 113 -21.89 5.16 7.38
C ILE A 113 -22.35 3.81 6.84
N GLU A 114 -22.77 3.73 5.57
CA GLU A 114 -23.16 2.50 4.92
C GLU A 114 -22.04 1.45 4.94
N ALA A 115 -20.81 1.85 4.61
CA ALA A 115 -19.66 0.97 4.63
C ALA A 115 -19.33 0.43 6.04
N ILE A 116 -19.50 1.25 7.09
CA ILE A 116 -19.30 0.83 8.48
C ILE A 116 -20.39 -0.16 8.93
N GLN A 117 -21.62 -0.01 8.43
CA GLN A 117 -22.71 -0.95 8.71
C GLN A 117 -22.54 -2.29 7.98
N ASN A 118 -21.75 -2.31 6.89
CA ASN A 118 -21.50 -3.48 6.06
C ASN A 118 -20.01 -3.83 5.96
N PRO A 119 -19.32 -4.09 7.09
CA PRO A 119 -17.91 -4.44 7.07
C PRO A 119 -17.71 -5.86 6.51
N ARG A 120 -16.56 -6.10 5.89
CA ARG A 120 -16.18 -7.39 5.34
C ARG A 120 -14.86 -7.90 5.91
N ASP A 121 -14.50 -9.12 5.56
CA ASP A 121 -13.17 -9.65 5.86
C ASP A 121 -12.12 -9.09 4.87
N ILE A 122 -10.84 -9.23 5.23
CA ILE A 122 -9.72 -8.90 4.34
C ILE A 122 -9.75 -9.85 3.14
N ALA A 123 -9.72 -9.30 1.93
CA ALA A 123 -9.70 -10.08 0.70
C ALA A 123 -8.29 -10.62 0.42
N ILE A 124 -7.98 -11.79 0.93
CA ILE A 124 -6.67 -12.45 0.79
C ILE A 124 -6.21 -12.57 -0.66
N PRO A 125 -7.08 -12.85 -1.67
CA PRO A 125 -6.64 -12.83 -3.06
C PRO A 125 -6.06 -11.49 -3.52
N LEU A 126 -6.60 -10.35 -3.06
CA LEU A 126 -6.05 -9.02 -3.36
C LEU A 126 -4.71 -8.79 -2.66
N VAL A 127 -4.56 -9.29 -1.43
CA VAL A 127 -3.28 -9.26 -0.72
C VAL A 127 -2.22 -10.04 -1.51
N TYR A 128 -2.53 -11.24 -1.96
CA TYR A 128 -1.61 -12.05 -2.77
C TYR A 128 -1.28 -11.39 -4.11
N ALA A 129 -2.24 -10.72 -4.75
CA ALA A 129 -1.99 -9.98 -5.98
C ALA A 129 -1.00 -8.82 -5.77
N GLN A 130 -1.09 -8.11 -4.64
CA GLN A 130 -0.14 -7.07 -4.27
C GLN A 130 1.23 -7.68 -3.94
N GLN A 131 1.28 -8.74 -3.14
CA GLN A 131 2.52 -9.42 -2.76
C GLN A 131 3.26 -9.98 -3.98
N SER A 132 2.55 -10.61 -4.92
CA SER A 132 3.13 -11.13 -6.16
C SER A 132 3.75 -10.01 -7.01
N ARG A 133 3.06 -8.86 -7.12
CA ARG A 133 3.63 -7.69 -7.79
C ARG A 133 4.86 -7.17 -7.07
N GLN A 134 4.81 -7.04 -5.75
CA GLN A 134 5.93 -6.57 -4.95
C GLN A 134 7.14 -7.52 -5.07
N ALA A 135 6.90 -8.84 -5.05
CA ALA A 135 7.94 -9.85 -5.27
C ALA A 135 8.59 -9.72 -6.63
N LEU A 136 7.78 -9.60 -7.68
CA LEU A 136 8.28 -9.46 -9.04
C LEU A 136 9.13 -8.19 -9.21
N ASP A 137 8.65 -7.04 -8.73
CA ASP A 137 9.37 -5.77 -8.81
C ASP A 137 10.69 -5.83 -8.00
N TYR A 138 10.68 -6.48 -6.82
CA TYR A 138 11.86 -6.70 -6.00
C TYR A 138 12.89 -7.58 -6.71
N LEU A 139 12.51 -8.75 -7.20
CA LEU A 139 13.42 -9.70 -7.86
C LEU A 139 14.01 -9.12 -9.15
N ILE A 140 13.20 -8.46 -9.98
CA ILE A 140 13.68 -7.80 -11.20
C ILE A 140 14.67 -6.69 -10.85
N GLY A 141 14.34 -5.81 -9.90
CA GLY A 141 15.20 -4.72 -9.50
C GLY A 141 16.56 -5.20 -8.99
N PHE A 142 16.58 -6.21 -8.12
CA PHE A 142 17.82 -6.75 -7.55
C PHE A 142 18.67 -7.53 -8.56
N ASN A 143 18.07 -8.18 -9.55
CA ASN A 143 18.82 -8.94 -10.55
C ASN A 143 19.29 -8.08 -11.72
N LEU A 144 18.47 -7.15 -12.21
CA LEU A 144 18.80 -6.38 -13.40
C LEU A 144 19.63 -5.12 -13.10
N SER A 145 19.44 -4.46 -11.96
CA SER A 145 20.20 -3.25 -11.63
C SER A 145 21.72 -3.50 -11.57
N PRO A 146 22.22 -4.58 -10.92
CA PRO A 146 23.65 -4.92 -10.95
C PRO A 146 24.19 -5.24 -12.36
N LEU A 147 23.36 -5.76 -13.25
CA LEU A 147 23.74 -6.01 -14.64
C LEU A 147 23.99 -4.68 -15.36
N LEU A 148 23.13 -3.69 -15.17
CA LEU A 148 23.31 -2.34 -15.71
C LEU A 148 24.59 -1.69 -15.17
N TRP A 149 24.91 -1.90 -13.88
CA TRP A 149 26.13 -1.36 -13.28
C TRP A 149 27.40 -1.91 -13.93
N LYS A 150 27.39 -3.20 -14.28
CA LYS A 150 28.53 -3.83 -14.96
C LYS A 150 28.67 -3.43 -16.43
N LYS A 151 27.55 -3.15 -17.10
CA LYS A 151 27.54 -2.95 -18.56
C LYS A 151 27.53 -1.48 -18.98
N ILE A 152 26.98 -0.59 -18.16
CA ILE A 152 26.79 0.83 -18.49
C ILE A 152 27.49 1.72 -17.46
N ARG A 153 26.92 1.87 -16.28
CA ARG A 153 27.55 2.61 -15.16
C ARG A 153 26.88 2.27 -13.83
N TYR A 154 27.63 2.45 -12.74
CA TYR A 154 27.13 2.27 -11.38
C TYR A 154 26.00 3.25 -11.04
N GLY A 155 25.04 2.79 -10.22
CA GLY A 155 23.93 3.59 -9.70
C GLY A 155 22.68 3.64 -10.58
N LEU A 156 22.69 2.99 -11.76
CA LEU A 156 21.48 2.84 -12.57
C LEU A 156 20.49 1.88 -11.93
N SER A 157 19.20 2.14 -12.10
CA SER A 157 18.12 1.28 -11.62
C SER A 157 17.38 0.66 -12.81
N ALA A 158 17.11 -0.63 -12.72
CA ALA A 158 16.20 -1.33 -13.63
C ALA A 158 14.91 -1.68 -12.89
N GLY A 159 13.78 -1.56 -13.57
CA GLY A 159 12.50 -1.91 -13.02
C GLY A 159 11.47 -2.19 -14.10
N ARG A 160 10.53 -3.07 -13.80
CA ARG A 160 9.50 -3.55 -14.72
C ARG A 160 8.62 -2.44 -15.30
N VAL A 161 8.42 -1.36 -14.57
CA VAL A 161 7.55 -0.24 -14.99
C VAL A 161 8.34 0.88 -15.68
N GLN A 162 9.63 1.03 -15.38
CA GLN A 162 10.45 2.16 -15.86
C GLN A 162 10.56 2.18 -17.40
N SER A 163 10.89 1.05 -18.02
CA SER A 163 11.07 1.00 -19.49
C SER A 163 9.77 1.20 -20.26
N PRO A 164 8.63 0.56 -19.92
CA PRO A 164 7.35 0.87 -20.55
C PRO A 164 6.91 2.32 -20.36
N ALA A 165 7.10 2.90 -19.17
CA ALA A 165 6.76 4.29 -18.92
C ALA A 165 7.59 5.25 -19.76
N LEU A 166 8.90 5.04 -19.83
CA LEU A 166 9.78 5.83 -20.69
C LEU A 166 9.41 5.69 -22.16
N ARG A 167 9.10 4.48 -22.62
CA ARG A 167 8.65 4.25 -23.99
C ARG A 167 7.41 5.07 -24.34
N LEU A 168 6.39 5.06 -23.50
CA LEU A 168 5.16 5.84 -23.71
C LEU A 168 5.44 7.34 -23.79
N ILE A 169 6.36 7.84 -22.95
CA ILE A 169 6.77 9.25 -22.99
C ILE A 169 7.47 9.56 -24.33
N VAL A 170 8.44 8.74 -24.72
CA VAL A 170 9.19 8.95 -25.96
C VAL A 170 8.28 8.86 -27.20
N GLU A 171 7.37 7.88 -27.25
CA GLU A 171 6.40 7.76 -28.34
C GLU A 171 5.52 9.03 -28.44
N ARG A 172 5.08 9.57 -27.31
CA ARG A 172 4.31 10.83 -27.27
C ARG A 172 5.13 12.04 -27.72
N GLU A 173 6.38 12.16 -27.28
CA GLU A 173 7.26 13.25 -27.72
C GLU A 173 7.50 13.22 -29.24
N ILE A 174 7.69 12.01 -29.81
CA ILE A 174 7.82 11.86 -31.29
C ILE A 174 6.53 12.28 -32.01
N GLU A 175 5.36 12.01 -31.45
CA GLU A 175 4.08 12.49 -32.00
C GLU A 175 4.00 14.03 -31.97
N ILE A 176 4.43 14.64 -30.85
CA ILE A 176 4.43 16.10 -30.67
C ILE A 176 5.40 16.75 -31.65
N GLU A 177 6.62 16.22 -31.83
CA GLU A 177 7.60 16.73 -32.77
C GLU A 177 7.13 16.68 -34.25
N LYS A 178 6.30 15.68 -34.58
CA LYS A 178 5.74 15.52 -35.93
C LYS A 178 4.41 16.26 -36.12
N PHE A 179 3.88 16.87 -35.09
CA PHE A 179 2.57 17.52 -35.16
C PHE A 179 2.65 18.87 -35.87
N ASP A 180 1.97 18.94 -37.00
CA ASP A 180 1.73 20.21 -37.73
C ASP A 180 0.53 20.94 -37.12
N SER A 181 0.79 22.05 -36.44
CA SER A 181 -0.29 22.87 -35.89
C SER A 181 -1.05 23.57 -37.01
N LYS A 182 -2.34 23.26 -37.13
CA LYS A 182 -3.24 23.93 -38.09
C LYS A 182 -4.18 24.85 -37.33
N GLU A 183 -4.25 26.08 -37.83
CA GLU A 183 -5.22 27.04 -37.31
C GLU A 183 -6.64 26.60 -37.73
N TYR A 184 -7.58 26.72 -36.82
CA TYR A 184 -9.00 26.43 -37.07
C TYR A 184 -9.86 27.49 -36.36
N TRP A 185 -11.02 27.73 -36.93
CA TRP A 185 -12.03 28.68 -36.41
C TRP A 185 -13.26 27.95 -35.90
#